data_3cd7e5f54b9a6b19662f8c47ee110bfe
#
_entry.id   3cd7e5f54b9a6b19662f8c47ee110bfe
#
_cell.length_a   1.000
_cell.length_b   1.000
_cell.length_c   1.000
_cell.angle_alpha   90.00
_cell.angle_beta   90.00
_cell.angle_gamma   90.00
#
_symmetry.space_group_name_H-M   'P 1'
#
loop_
_entity.id
_entity.type
_entity.pdbx_description
1 polymer ?
#
loop_
_entity_poly.entity_id
_entity_poly.type
_entity_poly.pdbx_seq_one_letter_code
_entity_poly.pdbx_strand_id
1 'polypeptide(L)'
;MRKATIERNTRETRISLELDLDGSGEGTVETGIGFFDHMLELLKRHALIDLTVKARGDLEVDYHHTVEDVGLVFGKALDRALGDRKGIVRYGFASIPMDEALCETSLDLGGRPFLVMQCAMKHMFVRDFEVKLVEEFFRAVSVESRANIHLRQLYGDEAHHVCEGLFKSFARALRAAKAVDPAEPGVPSSKGVI
;
A
#
# COMPACT_ATOMS: atom_id res chain seq x y z
N MET A 1 -15.14 -0.99 -14.54
CA MET A 1 -13.65 -1.06 -14.51
C MET A 1 -13.18 -0.39 -13.24
N ARG A 2 -12.37 -1.08 -12.44
CA ARG A 2 -11.87 -0.58 -11.16
C ARG A 2 -10.50 0.09 -11.33
N LYS A 3 -10.52 1.25 -12.04
CA LYS A 3 -9.32 2.02 -12.41
C LYS A 3 -9.40 3.43 -11.89
N ALA A 4 -8.25 4.03 -11.60
CA ALA A 4 -8.15 5.43 -11.22
C ALA A 4 -6.83 6.04 -11.70
N THR A 5 -6.87 7.31 -12.06
CA THR A 5 -5.70 8.15 -12.28
C THR A 5 -5.78 9.33 -11.33
N ILE A 6 -4.69 9.57 -10.60
CA ILE A 6 -4.56 10.66 -9.63
C ILE A 6 -3.30 11.47 -9.97
N GLU A 7 -3.45 12.77 -9.96
CA GLU A 7 -2.34 13.72 -10.00
C GLU A 7 -2.31 14.55 -8.72
N ARG A 8 -1.12 14.80 -8.22
CA ARG A 8 -0.86 15.68 -7.08
C ARG A 8 0.35 16.56 -7.39
N ASN A 9 0.15 17.86 -7.30
CA ASN A 9 1.19 18.85 -7.53
C ASN A 9 1.22 19.81 -6.36
N THR A 10 2.32 19.83 -5.62
CA THR A 10 2.58 20.75 -4.52
C THR A 10 3.85 21.57 -4.83
N ARG A 11 4.37 22.28 -3.83
CA ARG A 11 5.67 22.93 -3.94
C ARG A 11 6.82 21.94 -3.73
N GLU A 12 6.55 20.81 -3.06
CA GLU A 12 7.52 19.82 -2.64
C GLU A 12 7.55 18.62 -3.59
N THR A 13 6.38 18.23 -4.14
CA THR A 13 6.25 17.02 -4.96
C THR A 13 5.39 17.22 -6.20
N ARG A 14 5.67 16.44 -7.24
CA ARG A 14 4.81 16.26 -8.42
C ARG A 14 4.65 14.78 -8.68
N ILE A 15 3.42 14.29 -8.58
CA ILE A 15 3.12 12.85 -8.65
C ILE A 15 1.98 12.62 -9.62
N SER A 16 2.16 11.65 -10.50
CA SER A 16 1.11 11.05 -11.33
C SER A 16 1.07 9.55 -11.05
N LEU A 17 -0.12 9.03 -10.78
CA LEU A 17 -0.32 7.62 -10.50
C LEU A 17 -1.54 7.09 -11.25
N GLU A 18 -1.35 5.96 -11.94
CA GLU A 18 -2.40 5.17 -12.56
C GLU A 18 -2.50 3.81 -11.88
N LEU A 19 -3.72 3.41 -11.52
CA LEU A 19 -4.02 2.16 -10.85
C LEU A 19 -5.13 1.40 -11.58
N ASP A 20 -4.93 0.10 -11.81
CA ASP A 20 -5.98 -0.85 -12.18
C ASP A 20 -6.02 -1.99 -11.17
N LEU A 21 -7.11 -2.12 -10.43
CA LEU A 21 -7.29 -3.19 -9.43
C LEU A 21 -7.45 -4.57 -10.06
N ASP A 22 -7.86 -4.65 -11.31
CA ASP A 22 -8.08 -5.91 -12.05
C ASP A 22 -6.90 -6.24 -12.98
N GLY A 23 -5.72 -5.63 -12.70
CA GLY A 23 -4.50 -5.82 -13.46
C GLY A 23 -3.79 -7.15 -13.22
N SER A 24 -2.64 -7.29 -13.84
CA SER A 24 -1.77 -8.49 -13.81
C SER A 24 -0.42 -8.28 -13.14
N GLY A 25 -0.16 -7.07 -12.63
CA GLY A 25 1.11 -6.68 -12.01
C GLY A 25 2.04 -5.93 -12.97
N GLU A 26 1.47 -5.25 -13.97
CA GLU A 26 2.19 -4.47 -14.96
C GLU A 26 2.27 -2.99 -14.60
N GLY A 27 3.11 -2.23 -15.32
CA GLY A 27 3.31 -0.80 -15.12
C GLY A 27 4.73 -0.48 -14.63
N THR A 28 5.04 0.80 -14.46
CA THR A 28 6.38 1.31 -14.11
C THR A 28 6.33 2.14 -12.84
N VAL A 29 7.39 2.08 -12.04
CA VAL A 29 7.54 2.85 -10.81
C VAL A 29 8.82 3.66 -10.87
N GLU A 30 8.69 4.97 -10.74
CA GLU A 30 9.79 5.93 -10.81
C GLU A 30 9.57 7.02 -9.75
N THR A 31 10.09 6.83 -8.53
CA THR A 31 10.01 7.84 -7.45
C THR A 31 11.32 8.59 -7.24
N GLY A 32 12.43 8.08 -7.81
CA GLY A 32 13.77 8.58 -7.57
C GLY A 32 14.42 8.00 -6.31
N ILE A 33 13.70 7.16 -5.55
CA ILE A 33 14.17 6.50 -4.34
C ILE A 33 14.22 4.99 -4.62
N GLY A 34 15.38 4.47 -5.01
CA GLY A 34 15.50 3.11 -5.55
C GLY A 34 14.97 2.00 -4.64
N PHE A 35 15.16 2.10 -3.32
CA PHE A 35 14.59 1.12 -2.40
C PHE A 35 13.05 1.20 -2.33
N PHE A 36 12.50 2.41 -2.35
CA PHE A 36 11.05 2.59 -2.36
C PHE A 36 10.43 2.13 -3.68
N ASP A 37 11.09 2.39 -4.81
CA ASP A 37 10.66 1.86 -6.11
C ASP A 37 10.56 0.33 -6.06
N HIS A 38 11.57 -0.35 -5.47
CA HIS A 38 11.54 -1.79 -5.27
C HIS A 38 10.35 -2.24 -4.40
N MET A 39 10.05 -1.54 -3.31
CA MET A 39 8.89 -1.86 -2.46
C MET A 39 7.56 -1.73 -3.21
N LEU A 40 7.40 -0.70 -4.03
CA LEU A 40 6.18 -0.51 -4.85
C LEU A 40 6.08 -1.54 -5.99
N GLU A 41 7.20 -1.98 -6.56
CA GLU A 41 7.23 -3.10 -7.52
C GLU A 41 6.75 -4.41 -6.88
N LEU A 42 7.16 -4.69 -5.63
CA LEU A 42 6.66 -5.85 -4.88
C LEU A 42 5.16 -5.72 -4.60
N LEU A 43 4.71 -4.53 -4.18
CA LEU A 43 3.30 -4.25 -3.97
C LEU A 43 2.49 -4.54 -5.24
N LYS A 44 2.87 -3.95 -6.35
CA LYS A 44 2.24 -4.13 -7.66
C LYS A 44 2.13 -5.61 -8.04
N ARG A 45 3.25 -6.32 -8.00
CA ARG A 45 3.36 -7.72 -8.41
C ARG A 45 2.54 -8.67 -7.55
N HIS A 46 2.63 -8.54 -6.23
CA HIS A 46 1.98 -9.46 -5.29
C HIS A 46 0.50 -9.16 -5.07
N ALA A 47 0.07 -7.91 -5.25
CA ALA A 47 -1.35 -7.55 -5.21
C ALA A 47 -2.08 -7.87 -6.54
N LEU A 48 -1.35 -8.18 -7.62
CA LEU A 48 -1.89 -8.29 -8.98
C LEU A 48 -2.74 -7.06 -9.33
N ILE A 49 -2.09 -5.90 -9.29
CA ILE A 49 -2.63 -4.62 -9.75
C ILE A 49 -1.69 -4.08 -10.83
N ASP A 50 -2.23 -3.39 -11.83
CA ASP A 50 -1.37 -2.60 -12.68
C ASP A 50 -1.17 -1.24 -12.00
N LEU A 51 0.10 -0.84 -11.90
CA LEU A 51 0.47 0.37 -11.17
C LEU A 51 1.58 1.11 -11.92
N THR A 52 1.27 2.33 -12.35
CA THR A 52 2.26 3.25 -12.88
C THR A 52 2.40 4.45 -11.95
N VAL A 53 3.62 4.71 -11.48
CA VAL A 53 3.94 5.83 -10.59
C VAL A 53 5.08 6.63 -11.19
N LYS A 54 4.87 7.93 -11.35
CA LYS A 54 5.92 8.91 -11.65
C LYS A 54 5.89 9.97 -10.58
N ALA A 55 6.94 10.07 -9.79
CA ALA A 55 7.08 11.07 -8.74
C ALA A 55 8.38 11.85 -8.90
N ARG A 56 8.34 13.13 -8.61
CA ARG A 56 9.49 14.01 -8.42
C ARG A 56 9.25 14.80 -7.16
N GLY A 57 10.12 14.62 -6.18
CA GLY A 57 10.10 15.35 -4.91
C GLY A 57 11.41 16.06 -4.65
N ASP A 58 11.44 16.78 -3.57
CA ASP A 58 12.57 17.53 -3.04
C ASP A 58 13.55 16.62 -2.26
N LEU A 59 14.07 15.59 -2.96
CA LEU A 59 14.92 14.53 -2.37
C LEU A 59 16.21 15.07 -1.73
N GLU A 60 16.62 16.32 -2.07
CA GLU A 60 17.71 17.02 -1.42
C GLU A 60 17.41 17.44 0.03
N VAL A 61 16.14 17.51 0.42
CA VAL A 61 15.69 17.71 1.80
C VAL A 61 15.76 16.39 2.56
N ASP A 62 14.89 15.47 2.19
CA ASP A 62 14.88 14.06 2.60
C ASP A 62 13.87 13.27 1.75
N TYR A 63 13.56 12.03 2.14
CA TYR A 63 12.60 11.19 1.42
C TYR A 63 11.16 11.27 1.95
N HIS A 64 10.92 11.99 3.05
CA HIS A 64 9.65 12.01 3.76
C HIS A 64 8.50 12.47 2.86
N HIS A 65 8.62 13.68 2.29
CA HIS A 65 7.56 14.26 1.46
C HIS A 65 7.19 13.37 0.28
N THR A 66 8.19 12.80 -0.40
CA THR A 66 7.96 11.93 -1.56
C THR A 66 7.25 10.63 -1.16
N VAL A 67 7.70 9.98 -0.09
CA VAL A 67 7.13 8.70 0.37
C VAL A 67 5.70 8.88 0.89
N GLU A 68 5.45 9.91 1.70
CA GLU A 68 4.12 10.25 2.21
C GLU A 68 3.16 10.59 1.07
N ASP A 69 3.56 11.49 0.17
CA ASP A 69 2.72 11.97 -0.92
C ASP A 69 2.39 10.87 -1.95
N VAL A 70 3.32 9.94 -2.22
CA VAL A 70 3.02 8.73 -3.02
C VAL A 70 1.99 7.86 -2.28
N GLY A 71 2.10 7.73 -0.96
CA GLY A 71 1.10 7.04 -0.13
C GLY A 71 -0.28 7.68 -0.21
N LEU A 72 -0.38 9.02 -0.12
CA LEU A 72 -1.63 9.77 -0.27
C LEU A 72 -2.25 9.53 -1.65
N VAL A 73 -1.45 9.62 -2.71
CA VAL A 73 -1.92 9.44 -4.09
C VAL A 73 -2.37 7.99 -4.35
N PHE A 74 -1.60 7.00 -3.86
CA PHE A 74 -1.97 5.59 -3.97
C PHE A 74 -3.25 5.28 -3.18
N GLY A 75 -3.36 5.75 -1.93
CA GLY A 75 -4.56 5.58 -1.12
C GLY A 75 -5.82 6.15 -1.79
N LYS A 76 -5.71 7.36 -2.33
CA LYS A 76 -6.80 8.03 -3.08
C LYS A 76 -7.17 7.30 -4.36
N ALA A 77 -6.18 6.76 -5.09
CA ALA A 77 -6.42 5.94 -6.27
C ALA A 77 -7.14 4.64 -5.90
N LEU A 78 -6.73 4.01 -4.80
CA LEU A 78 -7.34 2.79 -4.28
C LEU A 78 -8.81 3.03 -3.90
N ASP A 79 -9.12 4.09 -3.14
CA ASP A 79 -10.50 4.44 -2.77
C ASP A 79 -11.38 4.69 -4.00
N ARG A 80 -10.85 5.47 -4.96
CA ARG A 80 -11.59 5.77 -6.19
C ARG A 80 -11.83 4.54 -7.04
N ALA A 81 -10.84 3.64 -7.16
CA ALA A 81 -10.96 2.42 -7.93
C ALA A 81 -11.87 1.38 -7.27
N LEU A 82 -11.95 1.34 -5.93
CA LEU A 82 -12.89 0.50 -5.18
C LEU A 82 -14.35 0.98 -5.33
N GLY A 83 -14.56 2.27 -5.59
CA GLY A 83 -15.89 2.85 -5.74
C GLY A 83 -16.77 2.64 -4.49
N ASP A 84 -17.96 2.10 -4.69
CA ASP A 84 -18.94 1.80 -3.62
C ASP A 84 -18.65 0.50 -2.85
N ARG A 85 -17.57 -0.19 -3.20
CA ARG A 85 -17.09 -1.43 -2.54
C ARG A 85 -18.10 -2.58 -2.56
N LYS A 86 -19.06 -2.57 -3.49
CA LYS A 86 -19.98 -3.68 -3.66
C LYS A 86 -19.29 -4.92 -4.20
N GLY A 87 -19.73 -6.08 -3.73
CA GLY A 87 -19.30 -7.37 -4.23
C GLY A 87 -17.82 -7.68 -4.01
N ILE A 88 -17.11 -7.00 -3.10
CA ILE A 88 -15.73 -7.35 -2.75
C ILE A 88 -15.69 -8.25 -1.51
N VAL A 89 -14.62 -9.05 -1.38
CA VAL A 89 -14.35 -9.85 -0.17
C VAL A 89 -14.18 -8.95 1.06
N ARG A 90 -13.65 -7.73 0.89
CA ARG A 90 -13.48 -6.68 1.90
C ARG A 90 -12.34 -6.95 2.89
N TYR A 91 -12.25 -8.14 3.48
CA TYR A 91 -11.22 -8.48 4.45
C TYR A 91 -10.09 -9.24 3.79
N GLY A 92 -8.86 -8.93 4.17
CA GLY A 92 -7.68 -9.64 3.71
C GLY A 92 -6.71 -9.91 4.85
N PHE A 93 -6.08 -11.06 4.81
CA PHE A 93 -5.00 -11.44 5.71
C PHE A 93 -3.91 -12.15 4.94
N ALA A 94 -2.65 -11.87 5.29
CA ALA A 94 -1.51 -12.62 4.82
C ALA A 94 -0.37 -12.61 5.83
N SER A 95 0.26 -13.78 6.01
CA SER A 95 1.50 -13.96 6.76
C SER A 95 2.57 -14.39 5.77
N ILE A 96 3.63 -13.61 5.60
CA ILE A 96 4.64 -13.77 4.56
C ILE A 96 6.03 -13.87 5.18
N PRO A 97 6.74 -14.99 4.96
CA PRO A 97 8.13 -15.12 5.32
C PRO A 97 9.04 -14.45 4.28
N MET A 98 10.14 -13.91 4.74
CA MET A 98 11.27 -13.48 3.92
C MET A 98 12.56 -13.87 4.65
N ASP A 99 13.14 -14.99 4.25
CA ASP A 99 14.25 -15.67 4.93
C ASP A 99 14.01 -15.78 6.45
N GLU A 100 14.76 -15.08 7.29
CA GLU A 100 14.63 -15.10 8.74
C GLU A 100 13.48 -14.22 9.26
N ALA A 101 12.87 -13.37 8.42
CA ALA A 101 11.81 -12.46 8.83
C ALA A 101 10.41 -13.04 8.56
N LEU A 102 9.46 -12.72 9.42
CA LEU A 102 8.04 -13.01 9.22
C LEU A 102 7.22 -11.76 9.50
N CYS A 103 6.40 -11.36 8.52
CA CYS A 103 5.50 -10.23 8.61
C CYS A 103 4.05 -10.59 8.28
N GLU A 104 3.12 -9.91 8.94
CA GLU A 104 1.68 -10.11 8.74
C GLU A 104 0.96 -8.82 8.46
N THR A 105 -0.10 -8.93 7.66
CA THR A 105 -1.05 -7.85 7.44
C THR A 105 -2.48 -8.35 7.58
N SER A 106 -3.29 -7.63 8.39
CA SER A 106 -4.75 -7.71 8.39
C SER A 106 -5.31 -6.42 7.80
N LEU A 107 -6.24 -6.54 6.86
CA LEU A 107 -6.80 -5.43 6.09
C LEU A 107 -8.32 -5.48 6.10
N ASP A 108 -8.96 -4.33 6.37
CA ASP A 108 -10.41 -4.11 6.16
C ASP A 108 -10.61 -2.90 5.24
N LEU A 109 -11.15 -3.13 4.04
CA LEU A 109 -11.55 -2.09 3.09
C LEU A 109 -12.93 -1.51 3.45
N GLY A 110 -13.20 -1.33 4.74
CA GLY A 110 -14.50 -0.99 5.32
C GLY A 110 -14.80 0.51 5.44
N GLY A 111 -14.10 1.39 4.71
CA GLY A 111 -14.43 2.83 4.66
C GLY A 111 -14.02 3.64 5.91
N ARG A 112 -13.27 3.06 6.84
CA ARG A 112 -12.81 3.72 8.07
C ARG A 112 -11.29 3.65 8.18
N PRO A 113 -10.57 4.79 8.14
CA PRO A 113 -9.12 4.81 8.20
C PRO A 113 -8.64 4.45 9.61
N PHE A 114 -7.71 3.52 9.69
CA PHE A 114 -6.94 3.25 10.90
C PHE A 114 -5.66 2.50 10.56
N LEU A 115 -4.52 2.93 11.10
CA LEU A 115 -3.26 2.21 10.97
C LEU A 115 -2.78 1.73 12.33
N VAL A 116 -2.45 0.44 12.40
CA VAL A 116 -1.60 -0.12 13.45
C VAL A 116 -0.35 -0.68 12.77
N MET A 117 0.81 -0.19 13.14
CA MET A 117 2.09 -0.72 12.67
C MET A 117 2.98 -1.10 13.84
N GLN A 118 3.32 -2.39 13.93
CA GLN A 118 4.23 -2.95 14.92
C GLN A 118 5.49 -3.44 14.20
N CYS A 119 6.50 -2.59 14.15
CA CYS A 119 7.80 -2.87 13.54
C CYS A 119 8.93 -2.44 14.48
N ALA A 120 9.79 -3.36 14.85
CA ALA A 120 10.94 -3.08 15.70
C ALA A 120 12.08 -2.38 14.94
N MET A 121 12.08 -2.49 13.60
CA MET A 121 13.17 -1.99 12.74
C MET A 121 13.00 -0.52 12.32
N LYS A 122 11.98 0.22 12.79
CA LYS A 122 11.64 1.57 12.31
C LYS A 122 12.77 2.61 12.41
N HIS A 123 13.75 2.41 13.27
CA HIS A 123 14.92 3.29 13.39
C HIS A 123 16.16 2.77 12.64
N MET A 124 16.01 1.73 11.85
CA MET A 124 17.05 1.19 11.00
C MET A 124 17.03 1.85 9.61
N PHE A 125 18.11 1.67 8.87
CA PHE A 125 18.25 2.15 7.51
C PHE A 125 18.55 0.98 6.57
N VAL A 126 17.94 1.01 5.39
CA VAL A 126 18.37 0.21 4.26
C VAL A 126 19.05 1.17 3.28
N ARG A 127 20.38 1.15 3.26
CA ARG A 127 21.20 2.15 2.61
C ARG A 127 20.92 3.55 3.19
N ASP A 128 20.26 4.43 2.45
CA ASP A 128 19.85 5.80 2.80
C ASP A 128 18.35 5.95 3.08
N PHE A 129 17.60 4.85 3.00
CA PHE A 129 16.16 4.83 3.27
C PHE A 129 15.89 4.47 4.74
N GLU A 130 15.29 5.37 5.50
CA GLU A 130 14.87 5.11 6.89
C GLU A 130 13.60 4.24 6.90
N VAL A 131 13.62 3.10 7.61
CA VAL A 131 12.49 2.16 7.69
C VAL A 131 11.22 2.80 8.26
N LYS A 132 11.36 3.86 9.08
CA LYS A 132 10.24 4.65 9.58
C LYS A 132 9.34 5.20 8.46
N LEU A 133 9.89 5.50 7.30
CA LEU A 133 9.14 5.99 6.14
C LEU A 133 8.10 4.98 5.64
N VAL A 134 8.29 3.69 5.90
CA VAL A 134 7.28 2.65 5.63
C VAL A 134 6.00 2.92 6.42
N GLU A 135 6.13 3.36 7.68
CA GLU A 135 4.96 3.73 8.50
C GLU A 135 4.24 4.95 7.93
N GLU A 136 4.98 5.97 7.48
CA GLU A 136 4.40 7.18 6.89
C GLU A 136 3.66 6.86 5.58
N PHE A 137 4.25 6.00 4.72
CA PHE A 137 3.56 5.51 3.52
C PHE A 137 2.23 4.83 3.86
N PHE A 138 2.24 3.84 4.77
CA PHE A 138 1.01 3.11 5.11
C PHE A 138 0.00 3.96 5.88
N ARG A 139 0.44 4.98 6.62
CA ARG A 139 -0.43 5.96 7.26
C ARG A 139 -1.21 6.76 6.21
N ALA A 140 -0.49 7.30 5.23
CA ALA A 140 -1.08 8.02 4.11
C ALA A 140 -2.04 7.13 3.32
N VAL A 141 -1.64 5.89 3.01
CA VAL A 141 -2.50 4.90 2.33
C VAL A 141 -3.76 4.62 3.14
N SER A 142 -3.66 4.38 4.45
CA SER A 142 -4.81 4.10 5.32
C SER A 142 -5.82 5.25 5.31
N VAL A 143 -5.34 6.47 5.46
CA VAL A 143 -6.19 7.68 5.51
C VAL A 143 -6.94 7.87 4.19
N GLU A 144 -6.22 7.92 3.08
CA GLU A 144 -6.81 8.25 1.78
C GLU A 144 -7.63 7.10 1.17
N SER A 145 -7.24 5.85 1.43
CA SER A 145 -8.05 4.70 1.00
C SER A 145 -9.23 4.40 1.93
N ARG A 146 -9.30 5.07 3.08
CA ARG A 146 -10.26 4.81 4.15
C ARG A 146 -10.27 3.32 4.55
N ALA A 147 -9.06 2.75 4.68
CA ALA A 147 -8.85 1.35 5.03
C ALA A 147 -8.31 1.22 6.46
N ASN A 148 -8.71 0.15 7.14
CA ASN A 148 -8.13 -0.25 8.39
C ASN A 148 -6.99 -1.24 8.10
N ILE A 149 -5.77 -0.87 8.42
CA ILE A 149 -4.54 -1.59 8.07
C ILE A 149 -3.78 -1.94 9.35
N HIS A 150 -3.56 -3.20 9.61
CA HIS A 150 -2.71 -3.68 10.68
C HIS A 150 -1.51 -4.43 10.10
N LEU A 151 -0.31 -3.90 10.31
CA LEU A 151 0.96 -4.44 9.86
C LEU A 151 1.79 -4.86 11.07
N ARG A 152 2.35 -6.07 11.05
CA ARG A 152 3.14 -6.59 12.16
C ARG A 152 4.38 -7.31 11.64
N GLN A 153 5.54 -6.92 12.15
CA GLN A 153 6.73 -7.76 12.16
C GLN A 153 6.61 -8.72 13.34
N LEU A 154 6.59 -10.02 13.09
CA LEU A 154 6.56 -11.03 14.15
C LEU A 154 7.96 -11.31 14.67
N TYR A 155 8.91 -11.47 13.75
CA TYR A 155 10.34 -11.61 14.02
C TYR A 155 11.16 -11.27 12.75
N GLY A 156 12.47 -11.29 12.88
CA GLY A 156 13.44 -10.91 11.84
C GLY A 156 14.32 -9.75 12.31
N ASP A 157 15.56 -9.71 11.88
CA ASP A 157 16.56 -8.73 12.29
C ASP A 157 17.28 -8.04 11.11
N GLU A 158 16.95 -8.42 9.87
CA GLU A 158 17.43 -7.75 8.66
C GLU A 158 16.35 -6.78 8.13
N ALA A 159 16.68 -5.48 8.13
CA ALA A 159 15.75 -4.41 7.85
C ALA A 159 15.15 -4.48 6.41
N HIS A 160 15.94 -4.89 5.42
CA HIS A 160 15.48 -5.06 4.04
C HIS A 160 14.42 -6.17 3.97
N HIS A 161 14.69 -7.35 4.58
CA HIS A 161 13.76 -8.48 4.59
C HIS A 161 12.45 -8.14 5.33
N VAL A 162 12.55 -7.40 6.43
CA VAL A 162 11.36 -6.93 7.15
C VAL A 162 10.52 -5.98 6.30
N CYS A 163 11.13 -5.01 5.62
CA CYS A 163 10.40 -4.11 4.71
C CYS A 163 9.71 -4.88 3.58
N GLU A 164 10.43 -5.79 2.92
CA GLU A 164 9.83 -6.65 1.90
C GLU A 164 8.68 -7.50 2.45
N GLY A 165 8.84 -8.09 3.62
CA GLY A 165 7.81 -8.87 4.30
C GLY A 165 6.54 -8.06 4.56
N LEU A 166 6.68 -6.79 5.01
CA LEU A 166 5.56 -5.87 5.24
C LEU A 166 4.86 -5.52 3.93
N PHE A 167 5.57 -5.13 2.88
CA PHE A 167 4.97 -4.80 1.58
C PHE A 167 4.33 -6.02 0.91
N LYS A 168 4.98 -7.19 0.94
CA LYS A 168 4.44 -8.43 0.38
C LYS A 168 3.18 -8.90 1.13
N SER A 169 3.18 -8.84 2.48
CA SER A 169 2.01 -9.21 3.28
C SER A 169 0.83 -8.27 3.02
N PHE A 170 1.08 -6.95 2.96
CA PHE A 170 0.06 -5.98 2.57
C PHE A 170 -0.47 -6.26 1.16
N ALA A 171 0.40 -6.47 0.19
CA ALA A 171 0.03 -6.74 -1.19
C ALA A 171 -0.86 -7.99 -1.31
N ARG A 172 -0.53 -9.07 -0.60
CA ARG A 172 -1.31 -10.31 -0.58
C ARG A 172 -2.65 -10.14 0.14
N ALA A 173 -2.69 -9.40 1.25
CA ALA A 173 -3.92 -9.05 1.95
C ALA A 173 -4.83 -8.18 1.05
N LEU A 174 -4.25 -7.18 0.35
CA LEU A 174 -4.98 -6.34 -0.61
C LEU A 174 -5.55 -7.17 -1.76
N ARG A 175 -4.76 -8.11 -2.31
CA ARG A 175 -5.22 -9.01 -3.37
C ARG A 175 -6.45 -9.80 -2.94
N ALA A 176 -6.48 -10.31 -1.71
CA ALA A 176 -7.63 -11.02 -1.16
C ALA A 176 -8.81 -10.07 -0.94
N ALA A 177 -8.60 -8.95 -0.24
CA ALA A 177 -9.65 -8.01 0.13
C ALA A 177 -10.37 -7.37 -1.06
N LYS A 178 -9.63 -7.04 -2.14
CA LYS A 178 -10.17 -6.44 -3.37
C LYS A 178 -10.87 -7.43 -4.31
N ALA A 179 -10.70 -8.73 -4.08
CA ALA A 179 -11.29 -9.74 -4.95
C ALA A 179 -12.82 -9.60 -4.96
N VAL A 180 -13.41 -9.88 -6.13
CA VAL A 180 -14.87 -9.94 -6.26
C VAL A 180 -15.34 -11.27 -5.68
N ASP A 181 -16.33 -11.22 -4.78
CA ASP A 181 -16.98 -12.38 -4.21
C ASP A 181 -18.33 -12.61 -4.91
N PRO A 182 -18.48 -13.68 -5.70
CA PRO A 182 -19.75 -13.96 -6.39
C PRO A 182 -20.93 -14.23 -5.45
N ALA A 183 -20.65 -14.57 -4.18
CA ALA A 183 -21.67 -14.82 -3.16
C ALA A 183 -22.16 -13.55 -2.47
N GLU A 184 -21.46 -12.40 -2.64
CA GLU A 184 -21.81 -11.11 -2.04
C GLU A 184 -22.37 -10.15 -3.09
N PRO A 185 -23.69 -10.07 -3.28
CA PRO A 185 -24.30 -9.22 -4.32
C PRO A 185 -24.34 -7.73 -3.96
N GLY A 186 -24.07 -7.39 -2.71
CA GLY A 186 -24.24 -6.06 -2.14
C GLY A 186 -22.98 -5.48 -1.55
N VAL A 187 -23.17 -4.50 -0.67
CA VAL A 187 -22.08 -3.97 0.15
C VAL A 187 -21.82 -4.96 1.29
N PRO A 188 -20.59 -5.47 1.47
CA PRO A 188 -20.27 -6.46 2.50
C PRO A 188 -20.27 -5.85 3.91
N SER A 189 -21.43 -5.41 4.36
CA SER A 189 -21.64 -4.75 5.65
C SER A 189 -23.04 -5.02 6.18
N SER A 190 -23.17 -5.46 7.43
CA SER A 190 -24.44 -5.60 8.13
C SER A 190 -25.24 -4.30 8.25
N LYS A 191 -24.59 -3.15 8.02
CA LYS A 191 -25.23 -1.82 8.02
C LYS A 191 -25.77 -1.43 6.65
N GLY A 192 -25.47 -2.19 5.58
CA GLY A 192 -25.85 -1.88 4.20
C GLY A 192 -25.06 -0.72 3.56
N VAL A 193 -24.10 -0.14 4.28
CA VAL A 193 -23.23 0.96 3.82
C VAL A 193 -21.79 0.76 4.31
N ILE A 194 -20.85 1.31 3.57
CA ILE A 194 -19.41 1.43 3.92
C ILE A 194 -19.00 2.88 3.76
#